data_7f11b0fab01ddcc7686b958093017527
#
_entry.id   7f11b0fab01ddcc7686b958093017527
#
_cell.length_a   1.000
_cell.length_b   1.000
_cell.length_c   1.000
_cell.angle_alpha   90.00
_cell.angle_beta   90.00
_cell.angle_gamma   90.00
#
_symmetry.space_group_name_H-M   'P 1'
#
loop_
_entity.id
_entity.type
_entity.pdbx_description
1 polymer ?
#
loop_
_entity_poly.entity_id
_entity_poly.type
_entity_poly.pdbx_seq_one_letter_code
_entity_poly.pdbx_strand_id
1 'polypeptide(L)'
;MTWKKANIIIDGQKMEVPAPDIISASRSTDIPAFYADWFFHRLETGYSVWNNPFNGKKSYISYRNTRFIVFWSKNPKPLLPYLPILKEKGIGCYIQFTLNDYEEDGLETGVPPLTERIATFRTLSDILGKEAVIWRFDPLILTDNISVDLSLIHI
;
A
#
# COMPACT_ATOMS: atom_id res chain seq x y z
N MET A 1 4.20 -11.74 21.07
CA MET A 1 4.80 -11.93 19.73
C MET A 1 6.09 -11.14 19.69
N THR A 2 7.24 -11.77 19.69
CA THR A 2 8.54 -11.08 19.60
C THR A 2 8.89 -10.90 18.11
N TRP A 3 8.97 -9.67 17.68
CA TRP A 3 9.41 -9.34 16.33
C TRP A 3 10.87 -9.75 16.13
N LYS A 4 11.20 -10.28 14.95
CA LYS A 4 12.61 -10.42 14.55
C LYS A 4 13.25 -9.04 14.58
N LYS A 5 14.53 -8.99 14.92
CA LYS A 5 15.29 -7.73 15.01
C LYS A 5 16.47 -7.73 14.04
N ALA A 6 16.88 -6.55 13.64
CA ALA A 6 18.08 -6.33 12.84
C ALA A 6 18.84 -5.09 13.34
N ASN A 7 20.14 -5.07 13.08
CA ASN A 7 20.95 -3.89 13.36
C ASN A 7 20.95 -2.97 12.13
N ILE A 8 20.72 -1.69 12.36
CA ILE A 8 20.89 -0.60 11.39
C ILE A 8 21.91 0.39 11.93
N ILE A 9 22.50 1.19 11.03
CA ILE A 9 23.42 2.26 11.40
C ILE A 9 22.76 3.59 11.07
N ILE A 10 22.64 4.46 12.07
CA ILE A 10 22.06 5.80 11.95
C ILE A 10 23.07 6.76 12.58
N ASP A 11 23.50 7.73 11.81
CA ASP A 11 24.48 8.74 12.26
C ASP A 11 25.74 8.13 12.91
N GLY A 12 26.21 6.99 12.33
CA GLY A 12 27.37 6.25 12.83
C GLY A 12 27.11 5.36 14.05
N GLN A 13 25.90 5.38 14.60
CA GLN A 13 25.53 4.56 15.76
C GLN A 13 24.77 3.29 15.33
N LYS A 14 25.17 2.16 15.91
CA LYS A 14 24.50 0.88 15.70
C LYS A 14 23.26 0.80 16.59
N MET A 15 22.11 0.54 15.99
CA MET A 15 20.83 0.44 16.68
C MET A 15 20.13 -0.88 16.32
N GLU A 16 19.64 -1.60 17.32
CA GLU A 16 18.81 -2.78 17.12
C GLU A 16 17.35 -2.37 17.00
N VAL A 17 16.71 -2.74 15.87
CA VAL A 17 15.33 -2.35 15.53
C VAL A 17 14.49 -3.54 15.07
N PRO A 18 13.15 -3.47 15.12
CA PRO A 18 12.28 -4.47 14.54
C PRO A 18 12.57 -4.67 13.04
N ALA A 19 12.56 -5.91 12.59
CA ALA A 19 12.76 -6.31 11.20
C ALA A 19 11.72 -7.39 10.82
N PRO A 20 10.46 -7.00 10.58
CA PRO A 20 9.39 -7.92 10.28
C PRO A 20 9.53 -8.55 8.89
N ASP A 21 9.01 -9.78 8.76
CA ASP A 21 8.96 -10.48 7.47
C ASP A 21 7.86 -9.91 6.55
N ILE A 22 6.81 -9.31 7.14
CA ILE A 22 5.67 -8.73 6.40
C ILE A 22 5.50 -7.27 6.81
N ILE A 23 5.38 -6.40 5.82
CA ILE A 23 5.16 -4.96 5.98
C ILE A 23 3.78 -4.59 5.44
N SER A 24 2.98 -3.85 6.21
CA SER A 24 1.83 -3.12 5.70
C SER A 24 2.27 -1.68 5.38
N ALA A 25 2.29 -1.35 4.10
CA ALA A 25 2.87 -0.10 3.62
C ALA A 25 1.90 1.10 3.59
N SER A 26 0.60 0.90 3.84
CA SER A 26 -0.42 1.94 3.65
C SER A 26 -1.34 2.07 4.86
N ARG A 27 -0.79 2.26 6.06
CA ARG A 27 -1.62 2.34 7.26
C ARG A 27 -2.10 3.76 7.58
N SER A 28 -1.26 4.75 7.45
CA SER A 28 -1.54 6.15 7.82
C SER A 28 -1.81 7.04 6.62
N THR A 29 -1.46 6.57 5.42
CA THR A 29 -1.62 7.28 4.15
C THR A 29 -1.63 6.27 3.01
N ASP A 30 -2.13 6.68 1.85
CA ASP A 30 -2.07 5.89 0.61
C ASP A 30 -0.67 5.99 0.01
N ILE A 31 0.24 5.12 0.44
CA ILE A 31 1.63 5.07 -0.03
C ILE A 31 1.71 4.80 -1.54
N PRO A 32 1.00 3.80 -2.11
CA PRO A 32 0.99 3.59 -3.55
C PRO A 32 0.61 4.81 -4.38
N ALA A 33 -0.37 5.59 -3.92
CA ALA A 33 -0.87 6.74 -4.66
C ALA A 33 0.05 7.97 -4.59
N PHE A 34 0.66 8.22 -3.41
CA PHE A 34 1.30 9.50 -3.14
C PHE A 34 2.78 9.42 -2.78
N TYR A 35 3.27 8.25 -2.37
CA TYR A 35 4.60 8.09 -1.79
C TYR A 35 5.32 6.83 -2.28
N ALA A 36 5.00 6.35 -3.50
CA ALA A 36 5.63 5.15 -4.04
C ALA A 36 7.15 5.31 -4.16
N ASP A 37 7.62 6.42 -4.74
CA ASP A 37 9.03 6.76 -4.89
C ASP A 37 9.77 6.81 -3.54
N TRP A 38 9.18 7.51 -2.56
CA TRP A 38 9.72 7.58 -1.21
C TRP A 38 9.82 6.18 -0.58
N PHE A 39 8.78 5.37 -0.69
CA PHE A 39 8.76 4.04 -0.10
C PHE A 39 9.85 3.14 -0.69
N PHE A 40 10.00 3.13 -2.01
CA PHE A 40 11.03 2.33 -2.67
C PHE A 40 12.43 2.83 -2.40
N HIS A 41 12.66 4.14 -2.33
CA HIS A 41 13.92 4.70 -1.85
C HIS A 41 14.24 4.25 -0.41
N ARG A 42 13.24 4.22 0.48
CA ARG A 42 13.43 3.70 1.85
C ARG A 42 13.69 2.21 1.88
N LEU A 43 13.04 1.44 1.01
CA LEU A 43 13.29 0.01 0.87
C LEU A 43 14.74 -0.27 0.43
N GLU A 44 15.29 0.53 -0.47
CA GLU A 44 16.69 0.47 -0.89
C GLU A 44 17.64 0.86 0.23
N THR A 45 17.33 1.92 0.96
CA THR A 45 18.10 2.36 2.16
C THR A 45 18.10 1.27 3.25
N GLY A 46 17.11 0.37 3.24
CA GLY A 46 17.01 -0.77 4.16
C GLY A 46 16.27 -0.51 5.46
N TYR A 47 15.80 0.72 5.70
CA TYR A 47 14.99 1.05 6.88
C TYR A 47 14.12 2.28 6.66
N SER A 48 13.05 2.39 7.45
CA SER A 48 12.22 3.60 7.60
C SER A 48 12.20 4.08 9.03
N VAL A 49 11.86 5.37 9.16
CA VAL A 49 11.57 6.00 10.45
C VAL A 49 10.13 6.52 10.44
N TRP A 50 9.43 6.24 11.52
CA TRP A 50 8.12 6.82 11.80
C TRP A 50 8.20 7.70 13.04
N ASN A 51 7.73 8.94 12.90
CA ASN A 51 7.65 9.86 14.02
C ASN A 51 6.24 9.79 14.61
N ASN A 52 6.14 9.41 15.87
CA ASN A 52 4.86 9.41 16.57
C ASN A 52 4.34 10.85 16.69
N PRO A 53 3.17 11.19 16.10
CA PRO A 53 2.67 12.56 16.10
C PRO A 53 2.26 13.07 17.49
N PHE A 54 2.03 12.17 18.45
CA PHE A 54 1.56 12.55 19.79
C PHE A 54 2.71 12.88 20.76
N ASN A 55 3.86 12.23 20.61
CA ASN A 55 4.98 12.38 21.56
C ASN A 55 6.34 12.61 20.89
N GLY A 56 6.39 12.75 19.57
CA GLY A 56 7.61 12.98 18.79
C GLY A 56 8.61 11.81 18.79
N LYS A 57 8.27 10.67 19.41
CA LYS A 57 9.18 9.52 19.50
C LYS A 57 9.40 8.90 18.12
N LYS A 58 10.66 8.74 17.74
CA LYS A 58 11.07 8.05 16.51
C LYS A 58 11.03 6.54 16.72
N SER A 59 10.39 5.84 15.79
CA SER A 59 10.38 4.38 15.70
C SER A 59 10.99 3.98 14.37
N TYR A 60 11.95 3.06 14.41
CA TYR A 60 12.64 2.57 13.21
C TYR A 60 12.20 1.16 12.89
N ILE A 61 12.11 0.84 11.61
CA ILE A 61 11.80 -0.50 11.10
C ILE A 61 12.82 -0.83 10.01
N SER A 62 13.50 -1.97 10.14
CA SER A 62 14.41 -2.47 9.11
C SER A 62 13.68 -3.36 8.11
N TYR A 63 13.99 -3.21 6.82
CA TYR A 63 13.47 -4.06 5.74
C TYR A 63 14.33 -5.29 5.46
N ARG A 64 15.39 -5.53 6.25
CA ARG A 64 16.35 -6.61 6.02
C ARG A 64 15.72 -8.00 5.90
N ASN A 65 14.67 -8.27 6.67
CA ASN A 65 13.99 -9.56 6.69
C ASN A 65 12.69 -9.55 5.90
N THR A 66 12.32 -8.44 5.27
CA THR A 66 11.05 -8.28 4.56
C THR A 66 10.98 -9.24 3.38
N ARG A 67 9.94 -10.06 3.35
CA ARG A 67 9.65 -11.03 2.29
C ARG A 67 8.33 -10.76 1.60
N PHE A 68 7.46 -9.96 2.24
CA PHE A 68 6.15 -9.66 1.69
C PHE A 68 5.68 -8.26 2.10
N ILE A 69 5.03 -7.56 1.16
CA ILE A 69 4.49 -6.22 1.38
C ILE A 69 3.01 -6.19 1.02
N VAL A 70 2.22 -5.64 1.92
CA VAL A 70 0.78 -5.40 1.72
C VAL A 70 0.59 -3.92 1.40
N PHE A 71 0.03 -3.64 0.24
CA PHE A 71 -0.36 -2.31 -0.17
C PHE A 71 -1.89 -2.14 -0.12
N TRP A 72 -2.34 -0.98 0.30
CA TRP A 72 -3.74 -0.58 0.28
C TRP A 72 -3.83 0.75 -0.45
N SER A 73 -4.69 0.81 -1.47
CA SER A 73 -4.77 2.02 -2.28
C SER A 73 -6.10 2.14 -3.01
N LYS A 74 -6.51 3.38 -3.26
CA LYS A 74 -7.56 3.73 -4.22
C LYS A 74 -7.00 4.09 -5.59
N ASN A 75 -5.68 4.33 -5.69
CA ASN A 75 -4.97 4.61 -6.93
C ASN A 75 -3.55 4.03 -6.90
N PRO A 76 -3.36 2.73 -7.09
CA PRO A 76 -2.04 2.11 -7.09
C PRO A 76 -1.25 2.29 -8.40
N LYS A 77 -1.74 3.07 -9.36
CA LYS A 77 -1.06 3.29 -10.66
C LYS A 77 0.38 3.77 -10.52
N PRO A 78 0.73 4.71 -9.60
CA PRO A 78 2.12 5.14 -9.41
C PRO A 78 3.06 4.04 -8.91
N LEU A 79 2.52 2.91 -8.43
CA LEU A 79 3.33 1.77 -7.97
C LEU A 79 3.88 0.93 -9.13
N LEU A 80 3.24 0.96 -10.31
CA LEU A 80 3.55 0.11 -11.45
C LEU A 80 5.04 0.10 -11.83
N PRO A 81 5.74 1.25 -11.95
CA PRO A 81 7.15 1.28 -12.32
C PRO A 81 8.09 0.59 -11.33
N TYR A 82 7.66 0.41 -10.09
CA TYR A 82 8.47 -0.13 -9.00
C TYR A 82 8.28 -1.63 -8.77
N LEU A 83 7.26 -2.26 -9.35
CA LEU A 83 7.00 -3.69 -9.17
C LEU A 83 8.17 -4.59 -9.59
N PRO A 84 8.94 -4.29 -10.67
CA PRO A 84 10.13 -5.05 -11.01
C PRO A 84 11.17 -5.12 -9.90
N ILE A 85 11.34 -4.03 -9.12
CA ILE A 85 12.28 -3.96 -7.98
C ILE A 85 11.92 -4.99 -6.90
N LEU A 86 10.62 -5.17 -6.62
CA LEU A 86 10.17 -6.18 -5.65
C LEU A 86 10.51 -7.59 -6.13
N LYS A 87 10.29 -7.86 -7.42
CA LYS A 87 10.60 -9.14 -8.04
C LYS A 87 12.10 -9.44 -7.98
N GLU A 88 12.95 -8.47 -8.32
CA GLU A 88 14.41 -8.59 -8.25
C GLU A 88 14.92 -8.86 -6.83
N LYS A 89 14.26 -8.24 -5.82
CA LYS A 89 14.58 -8.45 -4.41
C LYS A 89 13.98 -9.75 -3.83
N GLY A 90 13.19 -10.49 -4.59
CA GLY A 90 12.48 -11.68 -4.11
C GLY A 90 11.42 -11.36 -3.06
N ILE A 91 10.85 -10.15 -3.08
CA ILE A 91 9.81 -9.70 -2.15
C ILE A 91 8.45 -9.84 -2.84
N GLY A 92 7.58 -10.69 -2.27
CA GLY A 92 6.20 -10.79 -2.71
C GLY A 92 5.36 -9.57 -2.29
N CYS A 93 4.28 -9.31 -3.00
CA CYS A 93 3.30 -8.32 -2.56
C CYS A 93 1.89 -8.70 -2.99
N TYR A 94 0.90 -8.16 -2.30
CA TYR A 94 -0.45 -8.04 -2.82
C TYR A 94 -0.99 -6.62 -2.60
N ILE A 95 -2.00 -6.28 -3.40
CA ILE A 95 -2.62 -4.95 -3.37
C ILE A 95 -4.09 -5.11 -3.01
N GLN A 96 -4.51 -4.51 -1.91
CA GLN A 96 -5.91 -4.30 -1.61
C GLN A 96 -6.36 -3.02 -2.32
N PHE A 97 -6.96 -3.19 -3.48
CA PHE A 97 -7.39 -2.09 -4.32
C PHE A 97 -8.84 -1.72 -3.99
N THR A 98 -9.03 -0.58 -3.33
CA THR A 98 -10.36 -0.04 -3.09
C THR A 98 -10.89 0.59 -4.37
N LEU A 99 -11.93 -0.03 -4.93
CA LEU A 99 -12.54 0.37 -6.19
C LEU A 99 -14.05 0.55 -5.98
N ASN A 100 -14.44 1.76 -5.66
CA ASN A 100 -15.81 2.21 -5.49
C ASN A 100 -16.25 2.99 -6.73
N ASP A 101 -17.54 3.05 -7.00
CA ASP A 101 -18.14 3.87 -8.03
C ASP A 101 -18.98 4.98 -7.36
N TYR A 102 -18.30 6.07 -6.99
CA TYR A 102 -18.89 7.22 -6.30
C TYR A 102 -18.74 8.53 -7.08
N GLU A 103 -18.50 8.42 -8.41
CA GLU A 103 -18.23 9.59 -9.25
C GLU A 103 -19.47 10.49 -9.39
N GLU A 104 -20.64 9.89 -9.60
CA GLU A 104 -21.91 10.63 -9.80
C GLU A 104 -22.32 11.42 -8.55
N ASP A 105 -22.02 10.90 -7.36
CA ASP A 105 -22.32 11.57 -6.09
C ASP A 105 -21.24 12.59 -5.68
N GLY A 106 -20.19 12.76 -6.49
CA GLY A 106 -19.07 13.67 -6.19
C GLY A 106 -18.27 13.30 -4.95
N LEU A 107 -18.41 12.07 -4.48
CA LEU A 107 -17.62 11.51 -3.41
C LEU A 107 -16.26 11.08 -3.97
N GLU A 108 -15.20 11.15 -3.18
CA GLU A 108 -13.85 10.72 -3.57
C GLU A 108 -13.26 11.49 -4.78
N THR A 109 -13.45 12.80 -4.81
CA THR A 109 -12.99 13.68 -5.90
C THR A 109 -11.47 13.65 -6.17
N GLY A 110 -10.67 13.10 -5.25
CA GLY A 110 -9.21 12.99 -5.36
C GLY A 110 -8.71 11.69 -6.02
N VAL A 111 -9.60 10.79 -6.47
CA VAL A 111 -9.22 9.56 -7.16
C VAL A 111 -9.42 9.66 -8.66
N PRO A 112 -8.65 8.92 -9.48
CA PRO A 112 -8.86 8.88 -10.92
C PRO A 112 -10.23 8.30 -11.30
N PRO A 113 -10.75 8.57 -12.53
CA PRO A 113 -12.00 8.00 -13.01
C PRO A 113 -12.05 6.48 -12.88
N LEU A 114 -13.24 5.93 -12.69
CA LEU A 114 -13.46 4.49 -12.50
C LEU A 114 -12.88 3.67 -13.65
N THR A 115 -13.06 4.11 -14.89
CA THR A 115 -12.51 3.45 -16.08
C THR A 115 -10.99 3.32 -16.04
N GLU A 116 -10.28 4.34 -15.58
CA GLU A 116 -8.82 4.33 -15.42
C GLU A 116 -8.40 3.39 -14.27
N ARG A 117 -9.14 3.40 -13.16
CA ARG A 117 -8.88 2.50 -12.03
C ARG A 117 -9.10 1.04 -12.40
N ILE A 118 -10.14 0.73 -13.19
CA ILE A 118 -10.36 -0.63 -13.72
C ILE A 118 -9.21 -1.06 -14.64
N ALA A 119 -8.74 -0.16 -15.53
CA ALA A 119 -7.59 -0.47 -16.38
C ALA A 119 -6.33 -0.75 -15.54
N THR A 120 -6.10 0.04 -14.49
CA THR A 120 -5.00 -0.16 -13.55
C THR A 120 -5.13 -1.50 -12.81
N PHE A 121 -6.34 -1.87 -12.37
CA PHE A 121 -6.62 -3.16 -11.72
C PHE A 121 -6.25 -4.34 -12.63
N ARG A 122 -6.66 -4.28 -13.90
CA ARG A 122 -6.33 -5.31 -14.90
C ARG A 122 -4.82 -5.40 -15.12
N THR A 123 -4.14 -4.28 -15.33
CA THR A 123 -2.68 -4.23 -15.50
C THR A 123 -1.95 -4.85 -14.32
N LEU A 124 -2.36 -4.52 -13.09
CA LEU A 124 -1.77 -5.11 -11.89
C LEU A 124 -2.03 -6.61 -11.79
N SER A 125 -3.23 -7.06 -12.15
CA SER A 125 -3.59 -8.49 -12.16
C SER A 125 -2.77 -9.27 -13.21
N ASP A 126 -2.46 -8.66 -14.35
CA ASP A 126 -1.62 -9.27 -15.39
C ASP A 126 -0.16 -9.38 -14.93
N ILE A 127 0.34 -8.39 -14.18
CA ILE A 127 1.74 -8.37 -13.71
C ILE A 127 1.95 -9.26 -12.49
N LEU A 128 1.06 -9.19 -11.51
CA LEU A 128 1.21 -9.83 -10.19
C LEU A 128 0.50 -11.19 -10.08
N GLY A 129 -0.46 -11.45 -10.96
CA GLY A 129 -1.40 -12.55 -10.84
C GLY A 129 -2.71 -12.13 -10.18
N LYS A 130 -3.82 -12.78 -10.57
CA LYS A 130 -5.17 -12.44 -10.11
C LYS A 130 -5.35 -12.51 -8.60
N GLU A 131 -4.60 -13.39 -7.94
CA GLU A 131 -4.68 -13.62 -6.49
C GLU A 131 -3.93 -12.58 -5.67
N ALA A 132 -3.09 -11.76 -6.33
CA ALA A 132 -2.32 -10.70 -5.69
C ALA A 132 -2.98 -9.32 -5.77
N VAL A 133 -4.13 -9.18 -6.45
CA VAL A 133 -4.88 -7.93 -6.53
C VAL A 133 -6.30 -8.18 -6.04
N ILE A 134 -6.58 -7.68 -4.86
CA ILE A 134 -7.84 -7.92 -4.16
C ILE A 134 -8.73 -6.70 -4.32
N TRP A 135 -9.87 -6.88 -4.96
CA TRP A 135 -10.87 -5.84 -5.01
C TRP A 135 -11.51 -5.65 -3.64
N ARG A 136 -11.58 -4.41 -3.19
CA ARG A 136 -12.32 -4.00 -2.00
C ARG A 136 -13.33 -2.94 -2.37
N PHE A 137 -14.56 -3.12 -1.88
CA PHE A 137 -15.60 -2.11 -1.92
C PHE A 137 -15.75 -1.55 -0.50
N ASP A 138 -15.07 -0.43 -0.20
CA ASP A 138 -14.95 0.10 1.16
C ASP A 138 -14.60 1.61 1.16
N PRO A 139 -15.34 2.47 1.90
CA PRO A 139 -16.54 2.15 2.67
C PRO A 139 -17.77 1.93 1.77
N LEU A 140 -18.77 1.20 2.27
CA LEU A 140 -20.10 1.16 1.69
C LEU A 140 -20.84 2.42 2.16
N ILE A 141 -21.14 3.32 1.22
CA ILE A 141 -21.91 4.54 1.47
C ILE A 141 -23.23 4.41 0.73
N LEU A 142 -24.33 4.55 1.44
CA LEU A 142 -25.67 4.58 0.85
C LEU A 142 -26.11 6.02 0.67
N THR A 143 -26.54 6.36 -0.53
CA THR A 143 -27.12 7.68 -0.90
C THR A 143 -28.43 7.45 -1.63
N ASP A 144 -29.08 8.53 -2.06
CA ASP A 144 -30.29 8.41 -2.88
C ASP A 144 -30.00 7.72 -4.24
N ASN A 145 -28.75 7.80 -4.72
CA ASN A 145 -28.32 7.21 -5.99
C ASN A 145 -27.64 5.84 -5.81
N ILE A 146 -27.06 5.57 -4.62
CA ILE A 146 -26.32 4.34 -4.31
C ILE A 146 -27.16 3.49 -3.36
N SER A 147 -27.81 2.48 -3.90
CA SER A 147 -28.58 1.49 -3.13
C SER A 147 -27.73 0.29 -2.72
N VAL A 148 -28.26 -0.54 -1.82
CA VAL A 148 -27.66 -1.83 -1.45
C VAL A 148 -27.56 -2.74 -2.68
N ASP A 149 -28.58 -2.75 -3.56
CA ASP A 149 -28.60 -3.57 -4.75
C ASP A 149 -27.49 -3.17 -5.73
N LEU A 150 -27.25 -1.86 -5.93
CA LEU A 150 -26.16 -1.37 -6.76
C LEU A 150 -24.82 -1.80 -6.20
N SER A 151 -24.63 -1.71 -4.88
CA SER A 151 -23.42 -2.12 -4.20
C SER A 151 -23.14 -3.61 -4.35
N LEU A 152 -24.18 -4.46 -4.32
CA LEU A 152 -24.07 -5.90 -4.50
C LEU A 152 -23.70 -6.28 -5.93
N ILE A 153 -24.12 -5.51 -6.95
CA ILE A 153 -23.75 -5.74 -8.35
C ILE A 153 -22.24 -5.56 -8.56
N HIS A 154 -21.59 -4.67 -7.79
CA HIS A 154 -20.15 -4.38 -7.88
C HIS A 154 -19.29 -5.37 -7.08
N ILE A 155 -19.86 -6.14 -6.19
CA ILE A 155 -19.18 -7.17 -5.40
C ILE A 155 -19.18 -8.50 -6.13
#